data_16b835f7d093955725f8bee2e7ce9de7
#
_entry.id   16b835f7d093955725f8bee2e7ce9de7
#
_cell.length_a   1.000
_cell.length_b   1.000
_cell.length_c   1.000
_cell.angle_alpha   90.00
_cell.angle_beta   90.00
_cell.angle_gamma   90.00
#
_symmetry.space_group_name_H-M   'P 1'
#
loop_
_entity.id
_entity.type
_entity.pdbx_description
1 polymer ?
#
loop_
_entity_poly.entity_id
_entity_poly.type
_entity_poly.pdbx_seq_one_letter_code
_entity_poly.pdbx_strand_id
1 'polypeptide(L)'
;MLVGSVIKFLKGGLSPAHVWISVVSGFLLGMLPDYGASAGLVVMVLLFTSLIRVNAGLFALSFIVSKTLLLLGLPWLFALGHSALEGMFGAALVKLSQLPVLAWFGFERYATVGALIAGVPLAVVAALITNAGVQKMRNAGADLHANPTFDAFAQSFLGGTALTLLLGKSSKEGLGSALNKVVPLFRVKEGLIGASLIALLALGIWQWAKSDLKSALVPVLECANGATVEIDRVSLNIWTGTLDVTGLEVADPSNLSANLFSATALRISVSSAALLSKRILVEEVRAQEARSGMPRTNPGQLTGPFIGPVAITAPTSDEVGSYLEDAEAWVDRLRQVQALLKRWGGVIPEGSEAEPAIGSPSYGAWLDEQIAQSGYTGLSFAPIEEGYWSALAEKVSVDSIRIAALADKNLTVLAENLASNPKQIAVSPRIEVTSDDESIGVLIQLDELSAAGANRLELSFDSLDAQSTLSTLKPAIAKRVNGGQIDLRLDGEFRYAGEGELNLDLLATLRDSELIIKRRKLRVANFEVPVKVRGSFAAPKVEVNNKALEDQLKGVAENALKDEAKSRVEDKIRSKLGDRLKGLIK
;
A
#
# COMPACT_ATOMS: atom_id res chain seq x y z
N MET A 1 54.57 8.93 -0.15
CA MET A 1 53.70 7.75 -0.04
C MET A 1 52.76 7.57 -1.22
N LEU A 2 52.06 8.59 -1.70
CA LEU A 2 51.12 8.52 -2.82
C LEU A 2 51.77 8.08 -4.15
N VAL A 3 52.89 8.62 -4.53
CA VAL A 3 53.59 8.29 -5.78
C VAL A 3 54.08 6.83 -5.82
N GLY A 4 54.61 6.32 -4.70
CA GLY A 4 55.02 4.92 -4.58
C GLY A 4 53.84 3.94 -4.67
N SER A 5 52.66 4.34 -4.19
CA SER A 5 51.39 3.58 -4.33
C SER A 5 50.92 3.58 -5.78
N VAL A 6 50.96 4.71 -6.48
CA VAL A 6 50.60 4.84 -7.90
C VAL A 6 51.47 3.97 -8.79
N ILE A 7 52.74 3.86 -8.50
CA ILE A 7 53.70 3.08 -9.31
C ILE A 7 53.63 1.59 -8.96
N LYS A 8 53.44 1.19 -7.69
CA LYS A 8 53.06 -0.17 -7.31
C LYS A 8 51.81 -0.64 -8.02
N PHE A 9 50.95 0.28 -8.24
CA PHE A 9 49.70 0.24 -8.90
C PHE A 9 49.81 0.00 -10.42
N LEU A 10 50.75 0.63 -11.08
CA LEU A 10 51.07 0.44 -12.50
C LEU A 10 51.85 -0.87 -12.76
N LYS A 11 52.52 -1.44 -11.76
CA LYS A 11 53.32 -2.68 -11.84
C LYS A 11 52.56 -3.98 -11.89
N GLY A 12 51.29 -4.01 -11.48
CA GLY A 12 50.46 -5.21 -11.65
C GLY A 12 50.08 -5.36 -13.11
N GLY A 13 50.53 -6.42 -13.81
CA GLY A 13 50.33 -6.70 -15.22
C GLY A 13 48.95 -6.32 -15.80
N LEU A 14 48.79 -5.06 -16.13
CA LEU A 14 47.57 -4.45 -16.58
C LEU A 14 47.40 -4.72 -18.08
N SER A 15 46.61 -5.72 -18.46
CA SER A 15 46.15 -5.78 -19.85
C SER A 15 45.20 -4.60 -20.12
N PRO A 16 45.05 -4.17 -21.39
CA PRO A 16 44.04 -3.16 -21.74
C PRO A 16 42.64 -3.47 -21.16
N ALA A 17 42.28 -4.75 -21.13
CA ALA A 17 41.01 -5.20 -20.54
C ALA A 17 40.91 -4.90 -19.04
N HIS A 18 41.98 -5.09 -18.25
CA HIS A 18 41.99 -4.74 -16.84
C HIS A 18 41.83 -3.24 -16.61
N VAL A 19 42.44 -2.39 -17.46
CA VAL A 19 42.28 -0.93 -17.41
C VAL A 19 40.83 -0.56 -17.67
N TRP A 20 40.27 -1.07 -18.75
CA TRP A 20 38.89 -0.81 -19.12
C TRP A 20 37.90 -1.19 -18.01
N ILE A 21 37.97 -2.43 -17.55
CA ILE A 21 37.04 -2.94 -16.54
C ILE A 21 37.17 -2.16 -15.23
N SER A 22 38.42 -1.87 -14.80
CA SER A 22 38.64 -1.12 -13.55
C SER A 22 38.09 0.30 -13.64
N VAL A 23 38.31 1.00 -14.76
CA VAL A 23 37.85 2.38 -14.95
C VAL A 23 36.33 2.42 -15.10
N VAL A 24 35.76 1.57 -15.95
CA VAL A 24 34.31 1.55 -16.19
C VAL A 24 33.53 1.18 -14.91
N SER A 25 33.95 0.12 -14.22
CA SER A 25 33.29 -0.30 -12.99
C SER A 25 33.36 0.74 -11.86
N GLY A 26 34.56 1.35 -11.67
CA GLY A 26 34.74 2.41 -10.67
C GLY A 26 33.94 3.66 -11.03
N PHE A 27 33.94 4.03 -12.32
CA PHE A 27 33.22 5.20 -12.80
C PHE A 27 31.72 5.04 -12.67
N LEU A 28 31.16 3.90 -13.07
CA LEU A 28 29.73 3.62 -12.96
C LEU A 28 29.28 3.61 -11.50
N LEU A 29 30.04 2.96 -10.59
CA LEU A 29 29.71 2.95 -9.18
C LEU A 29 29.75 4.36 -8.56
N GLY A 30 30.73 5.19 -8.96
CA GLY A 30 30.83 6.57 -8.48
C GLY A 30 29.73 7.49 -9.00
N MET A 31 29.20 7.21 -10.21
CA MET A 31 28.07 7.97 -10.79
C MET A 31 26.72 7.64 -10.15
N LEU A 32 26.58 6.62 -9.30
CA LEU A 32 25.31 6.34 -8.64
C LEU A 32 25.00 7.41 -7.59
N PRO A 33 23.87 8.10 -7.69
CA PRO A 33 23.50 9.16 -6.75
C PRO A 33 23.09 8.62 -5.39
N ASP A 34 22.36 7.50 -5.35
CA ASP A 34 21.88 6.83 -4.15
C ASP A 34 22.11 5.31 -4.25
N TYR A 35 22.96 4.79 -3.36
CA TYR A 35 23.29 3.36 -3.33
C TYR A 35 22.15 2.50 -2.80
N GLY A 36 21.36 3.00 -1.87
CA GLY A 36 20.20 2.29 -1.33
C GLY A 36 19.10 2.12 -2.38
N ALA A 37 18.80 3.20 -3.09
CA ALA A 37 17.81 3.18 -4.15
C ALA A 37 18.25 2.34 -5.37
N SER A 38 19.56 2.25 -5.63
CA SER A 38 20.14 1.51 -6.75
C SER A 38 20.92 0.29 -6.29
N ALA A 39 20.47 -0.36 -5.21
CA ALA A 39 21.19 -1.49 -4.59
C ALA A 39 21.50 -2.61 -5.58
N GLY A 40 20.63 -2.88 -6.54
CA GLY A 40 20.84 -3.89 -7.59
C GLY A 40 22.05 -3.56 -8.48
N LEU A 41 22.22 -2.30 -8.88
CA LEU A 41 23.38 -1.86 -9.65
C LEU A 41 24.68 -1.99 -8.83
N VAL A 42 24.64 -1.62 -7.55
CA VAL A 42 25.79 -1.77 -6.64
C VAL A 42 26.20 -3.23 -6.53
N VAL A 43 25.24 -4.12 -6.23
CA VAL A 43 25.50 -5.58 -6.12
C VAL A 43 26.03 -6.12 -7.45
N MET A 44 25.44 -5.74 -8.58
CA MET A 44 25.90 -6.16 -9.91
C MET A 44 27.36 -5.74 -10.17
N VAL A 45 27.73 -4.49 -9.90
CA VAL A 45 29.11 -4.01 -10.07
C VAL A 45 30.06 -4.74 -9.12
N LEU A 46 29.68 -4.94 -7.86
CA LEU A 46 30.50 -5.67 -6.87
C LEU A 46 30.70 -7.14 -7.26
N LEU A 47 29.66 -7.84 -7.71
CA LEU A 47 29.76 -9.21 -8.23
C LEU A 47 30.69 -9.27 -9.44
N PHE A 48 30.50 -8.35 -10.40
CA PHE A 48 31.33 -8.28 -11.58
C PHE A 48 32.82 -8.04 -11.24
N THR A 49 33.09 -7.12 -10.31
CA THR A 49 34.46 -6.82 -9.85
C THR A 49 35.07 -7.92 -8.97
N SER A 50 34.24 -8.77 -8.34
CA SER A 50 34.74 -9.93 -7.62
C SER A 50 35.17 -11.08 -8.55
N LEU A 51 34.46 -11.27 -9.66
CA LEU A 51 34.75 -12.29 -10.68
C LEU A 51 35.92 -11.91 -11.59
N ILE A 52 36.07 -10.63 -11.86
CA ILE A 52 37.08 -10.11 -12.77
C ILE A 52 38.13 -9.34 -11.98
N ARG A 53 39.39 -9.54 -12.33
CA ARG A 53 40.49 -8.88 -11.67
C ARG A 53 40.51 -7.40 -12.05
N VAL A 54 40.07 -6.54 -11.14
CA VAL A 54 40.15 -5.09 -11.27
C VAL A 54 41.43 -4.55 -10.60
N ASN A 55 41.99 -3.50 -11.15
CA ASN A 55 43.03 -2.76 -10.47
C ASN A 55 42.40 -1.78 -9.48
N ALA A 56 42.55 -2.08 -8.18
CA ALA A 56 41.91 -1.36 -7.09
C ALA A 56 42.13 0.16 -7.13
N GLY A 57 43.24 0.65 -7.56
CA GLY A 57 43.43 2.05 -7.58
C GLY A 57 42.91 2.75 -8.86
N LEU A 58 42.98 2.13 -10.09
CA LEU A 58 42.23 2.68 -11.20
C LEU A 58 40.76 2.72 -10.91
N PHE A 59 40.26 1.68 -10.24
CA PHE A 59 38.87 1.65 -9.76
C PHE A 59 38.61 2.80 -8.77
N ALA A 60 39.42 2.93 -7.71
CA ALA A 60 39.23 3.98 -6.72
C ALA A 60 39.41 5.40 -7.30
N LEU A 61 40.38 5.59 -8.17
CA LEU A 61 40.59 6.88 -8.83
C LEU A 61 39.39 7.26 -9.71
N SER A 62 38.94 6.33 -10.56
CA SER A 62 37.79 6.58 -11.43
C SER A 62 36.52 6.77 -10.64
N PHE A 63 36.34 6.05 -9.50
CA PHE A 63 35.24 6.24 -8.56
C PHE A 63 35.26 7.66 -7.97
N ILE A 64 36.41 8.14 -7.46
CA ILE A 64 36.53 9.49 -6.88
C ILE A 64 36.22 10.55 -7.93
N VAL A 65 36.79 10.43 -9.12
CA VAL A 65 36.59 11.38 -10.23
C VAL A 65 35.10 11.42 -10.62
N SER A 66 34.48 10.25 -10.81
CA SER A 66 33.08 10.18 -11.20
C SER A 66 32.15 10.66 -10.08
N LYS A 67 32.46 10.38 -8.80
CA LYS A 67 31.70 10.89 -7.68
C LYS A 67 31.76 12.42 -7.57
N THR A 68 32.92 13.00 -7.84
CA THR A 68 33.07 14.45 -7.91
C THR A 68 32.27 15.05 -9.07
N LEU A 69 32.31 14.43 -10.25
CA LEU A 69 31.51 14.84 -11.40
C LEU A 69 30.02 14.74 -11.13
N LEU A 70 29.57 13.67 -10.45
CA LEU A 70 28.18 13.50 -10.01
C LEU A 70 27.76 14.66 -9.11
N LEU A 71 28.55 14.95 -8.05
CA LEU A 71 28.17 15.98 -7.07
C LEU A 71 28.09 17.38 -7.71
N LEU A 72 29.00 17.68 -8.63
CA LEU A 72 29.00 18.96 -9.36
C LEU A 72 27.90 19.03 -10.43
N GLY A 73 27.60 17.91 -11.06
CA GLY A 73 26.65 17.81 -12.18
C GLY A 73 25.25 17.32 -11.81
N LEU A 74 24.94 17.12 -10.53
CA LEU A 74 23.69 16.50 -10.09
C LEU A 74 22.41 17.17 -10.65
N PRO A 75 22.29 18.51 -10.70
CA PRO A 75 21.12 19.16 -11.31
C PRO A 75 20.96 18.84 -12.80
N TRP A 76 22.07 18.77 -13.53
CA TRP A 76 22.08 18.44 -14.96
C TRP A 76 21.71 16.99 -15.23
N LEU A 77 22.24 16.09 -14.39
CA LEU A 77 21.92 14.67 -14.47
C LEU A 77 20.44 14.42 -14.13
N PHE A 78 19.91 15.14 -13.16
CA PHE A 78 18.50 15.13 -12.85
C PHE A 78 17.65 15.59 -14.05
N ALA A 79 17.98 16.75 -14.66
CA ALA A 79 17.25 17.26 -15.82
C ALA A 79 17.30 16.29 -17.02
N LEU A 80 18.46 15.63 -17.24
CA LEU A 80 18.62 14.61 -18.28
C LEU A 80 17.74 13.38 -18.01
N GLY A 81 17.71 12.90 -16.79
CA GLY A 81 16.88 11.78 -16.39
C GLY A 81 15.39 12.12 -16.44
N HIS A 82 15.01 13.32 -16.02
CA HIS A 82 13.67 13.83 -16.12
C HIS A 82 13.19 13.85 -17.57
N SER A 83 13.96 14.43 -18.50
CA SER A 83 13.61 14.43 -19.92
C SER A 83 13.53 13.03 -20.54
N ALA A 84 14.33 12.07 -20.06
CA ALA A 84 14.32 10.69 -20.55
C ALA A 84 13.09 9.91 -20.02
N LEU A 85 12.73 10.08 -18.75
CA LEU A 85 11.61 9.37 -18.12
C LEU A 85 10.25 9.95 -18.52
N GLU A 86 10.15 11.25 -18.71
CA GLU A 86 8.92 11.88 -19.21
C GLU A 86 8.85 11.89 -20.75
N GLY A 87 9.90 11.45 -21.41
CA GLY A 87 10.00 11.34 -22.85
C GLY A 87 9.81 9.92 -23.39
N MET A 88 10.39 9.68 -24.57
CA MET A 88 10.27 8.45 -25.36
C MET A 88 10.68 7.16 -24.61
N PHE A 89 11.56 7.25 -23.62
CA PHE A 89 12.07 6.08 -22.88
C PHE A 89 11.27 5.76 -21.62
N GLY A 90 10.35 6.63 -21.20
CA GLY A 90 9.63 6.49 -19.92
C GLY A 90 8.90 5.17 -19.79
N ALA A 91 8.07 4.81 -20.76
CA ALA A 91 7.29 3.56 -20.73
C ALA A 91 8.19 2.31 -20.65
N ALA A 92 9.33 2.32 -21.35
CA ALA A 92 10.27 1.19 -21.32
C ALA A 92 10.99 1.08 -19.97
N LEU A 93 11.43 2.20 -19.40
CA LEU A 93 12.12 2.25 -18.11
C LEU A 93 11.19 1.89 -16.96
N VAL A 94 9.93 2.32 -17.01
CA VAL A 94 8.88 1.91 -16.06
C VAL A 94 8.65 0.42 -16.12
N LYS A 95 8.53 -0.17 -17.32
CA LYS A 95 8.41 -1.63 -17.46
C LYS A 95 9.63 -2.38 -16.91
N LEU A 96 10.84 -1.86 -17.12
CA LEU A 96 12.05 -2.43 -16.55
C LEU A 96 12.07 -2.35 -15.01
N SER A 97 11.60 -1.24 -14.43
CA SER A 97 11.50 -1.10 -12.97
C SER A 97 10.45 -2.03 -12.32
N GLN A 98 9.54 -2.59 -13.11
CA GLN A 98 8.53 -3.55 -12.64
C GLN A 98 9.01 -5.01 -12.70
N LEU A 99 10.13 -5.28 -13.38
CA LEU A 99 10.66 -6.65 -13.47
C LEU A 99 11.40 -7.02 -12.17
N PRO A 100 11.22 -8.26 -11.67
CA PRO A 100 11.99 -8.78 -10.54
C PRO A 100 13.50 -8.56 -10.75
N VAL A 101 14.22 -8.21 -9.70
CA VAL A 101 15.66 -7.87 -9.72
C VAL A 101 15.96 -6.53 -10.39
N LEU A 102 15.42 -6.19 -11.56
CA LEU A 102 15.67 -4.89 -12.23
C LEU A 102 14.99 -3.73 -11.49
N ALA A 103 13.94 -3.99 -10.73
CA ALA A 103 13.32 -3.05 -9.82
C ALA A 103 14.31 -2.48 -8.78
N TRP A 104 15.38 -3.22 -8.46
CA TRP A 104 16.42 -2.80 -7.51
C TRP A 104 17.49 -1.90 -8.14
N PHE A 105 17.40 -1.62 -9.45
CA PHE A 105 18.37 -0.80 -10.18
C PHE A 105 18.09 0.71 -10.09
N GLY A 106 16.88 1.08 -9.65
CA GLY A 106 16.48 2.47 -9.47
C GLY A 106 16.15 3.21 -10.77
N PHE A 107 15.67 2.47 -11.79
CA PHE A 107 15.28 3.05 -13.09
C PHE A 107 14.07 4.00 -12.99
N GLU A 108 13.35 3.98 -11.89
CA GLU A 108 12.26 4.90 -11.59
C GLU A 108 12.75 6.29 -11.13
N ARG A 109 14.04 6.46 -10.83
CA ARG A 109 14.59 7.71 -10.28
C ARG A 109 15.25 8.57 -11.34
N TYR A 110 14.85 9.82 -11.41
CA TYR A 110 15.41 10.79 -12.37
C TYR A 110 16.93 10.90 -12.31
N ALA A 111 17.48 11.13 -11.11
CA ALA A 111 18.93 11.26 -10.95
C ALA A 111 19.69 9.98 -11.33
N THR A 112 19.15 8.79 -11.06
CA THR A 112 19.78 7.50 -11.41
C THR A 112 19.79 7.29 -12.91
N VAL A 113 18.66 7.53 -13.58
CA VAL A 113 18.55 7.38 -15.04
C VAL A 113 19.47 8.37 -15.75
N GLY A 114 19.48 9.65 -15.35
CA GLY A 114 20.36 10.64 -15.92
C GLY A 114 21.84 10.33 -15.69
N ALA A 115 22.18 9.83 -14.49
CA ALA A 115 23.53 9.39 -14.18
C ALA A 115 23.99 8.19 -15.02
N LEU A 116 23.09 7.27 -15.36
CA LEU A 116 23.41 6.15 -16.26
C LEU A 116 23.54 6.61 -17.71
N ILE A 117 22.65 7.46 -18.20
CA ILE A 117 22.69 7.99 -19.57
C ILE A 117 23.97 8.77 -19.82
N ALA A 118 24.39 9.64 -18.89
CA ALA A 118 25.64 10.37 -18.99
C ALA A 118 26.85 9.52 -18.57
N GLY A 119 26.69 8.72 -17.53
CA GLY A 119 27.80 7.97 -16.90
C GLY A 119 28.37 6.87 -17.78
N VAL A 120 27.55 6.15 -18.55
CA VAL A 120 28.04 5.08 -19.43
C VAL A 120 28.96 5.65 -20.53
N PRO A 121 28.56 6.64 -21.33
CA PRO A 121 29.48 7.27 -22.31
C PRO A 121 30.72 7.87 -21.67
N LEU A 122 30.59 8.58 -20.54
CA LEU A 122 31.72 9.17 -19.83
C LEU A 122 32.69 8.11 -19.30
N ALA A 123 32.17 6.97 -18.79
CA ALA A 123 33.00 5.85 -18.37
C ALA A 123 33.81 5.25 -19.53
N VAL A 124 33.22 5.14 -20.72
CA VAL A 124 33.89 4.69 -21.94
C VAL A 124 35.01 5.67 -22.34
N VAL A 125 34.70 6.96 -22.35
CA VAL A 125 35.71 8.01 -22.67
C VAL A 125 36.84 8.01 -21.63
N ALA A 126 36.52 7.93 -20.35
CA ALA A 126 37.51 7.83 -19.27
C ALA A 126 38.40 6.59 -19.43
N ALA A 127 37.82 5.44 -19.80
CA ALA A 127 38.56 4.22 -20.04
C ALA A 127 39.49 4.34 -21.27
N LEU A 128 39.05 4.98 -22.36
CA LEU A 128 39.87 5.26 -23.55
C LEU A 128 41.07 6.15 -23.20
N ILE A 129 40.80 7.27 -22.50
CA ILE A 129 41.86 8.21 -22.09
C ILE A 129 42.87 7.53 -21.17
N THR A 130 42.38 6.80 -20.16
CA THR A 130 43.23 6.09 -19.19
C THR A 130 44.06 5.01 -19.90
N ASN A 131 43.44 4.23 -20.79
CA ASN A 131 44.16 3.20 -21.54
C ASN A 131 45.25 3.79 -22.44
N ALA A 132 44.96 4.88 -23.16
CA ALA A 132 45.96 5.60 -23.96
C ALA A 132 47.12 6.16 -23.09
N GLY A 133 46.78 6.71 -21.91
CA GLY A 133 47.77 7.17 -20.93
C GLY A 133 48.66 6.05 -20.43
N VAL A 134 48.09 4.92 -20.04
CA VAL A 134 48.84 3.72 -19.61
C VAL A 134 49.73 3.19 -20.71
N GLN A 135 49.28 3.17 -21.98
CA GLN A 135 50.07 2.74 -23.11
C GLN A 135 51.27 3.70 -23.38
N LYS A 136 51.03 5.02 -23.37
CA LYS A 136 52.09 6.02 -23.48
C LYS A 136 53.15 5.87 -22.39
N MET A 137 52.71 5.67 -21.14
CA MET A 137 53.63 5.45 -20.01
C MET A 137 54.46 4.16 -20.16
N ARG A 138 53.89 3.10 -20.73
CA ARG A 138 54.59 1.85 -21.03
C ARG A 138 55.65 2.04 -22.12
N ASN A 139 55.27 2.70 -23.19
CA ASN A 139 56.20 2.99 -24.31
C ASN A 139 57.34 3.88 -23.82
N ALA A 140 57.05 4.96 -23.08
CA ALA A 140 58.08 5.83 -22.50
C ALA A 140 58.97 5.08 -21.49
N GLY A 141 58.38 4.13 -20.69
CA GLY A 141 59.15 3.28 -19.79
C GLY A 141 60.07 2.29 -20.54
N ALA A 142 59.64 1.76 -21.66
CA ALA A 142 60.48 0.92 -22.54
C ALA A 142 61.62 1.71 -23.16
N ASP A 143 61.33 2.93 -23.65
CA ASP A 143 62.37 3.85 -24.25
C ASP A 143 63.38 4.30 -23.20
N LEU A 144 62.95 4.54 -21.94
CA LEU A 144 63.83 4.88 -20.83
C LEU A 144 64.78 3.72 -20.48
N HIS A 145 64.34 2.49 -20.57
CA HIS A 145 65.17 1.30 -20.35
C HIS A 145 66.17 1.03 -21.54
N ALA A 146 65.83 1.47 -22.71
CA ALA A 146 66.70 1.39 -23.86
C ALA A 146 67.79 2.46 -23.79
N ASN A 147 67.72 3.42 -22.87
CA ASN A 147 68.70 4.46 -22.73
C ASN A 147 69.81 4.07 -21.74
N PRO A 148 71.08 3.86 -22.21
CA PRO A 148 72.17 3.38 -21.35
C PRO A 148 72.50 4.34 -20.19
N THR A 149 72.22 5.62 -20.32
CA THR A 149 72.42 6.61 -19.25
C THR A 149 71.37 6.44 -18.09
N PHE A 150 70.17 6.06 -18.41
CA PHE A 150 69.15 5.79 -17.39
C PHE A 150 69.40 4.47 -16.65
N ASP A 151 69.90 3.47 -17.35
CA ASP A 151 70.30 2.20 -16.72
C ASP A 151 71.52 2.38 -15.80
N ALA A 152 72.48 3.18 -16.18
CA ALA A 152 73.60 3.54 -15.32
C ALA A 152 73.14 4.35 -14.09
N PHE A 153 72.23 5.29 -14.26
CA PHE A 153 71.61 6.01 -13.11
C PHE A 153 70.82 5.08 -12.20
N ALA A 154 70.01 4.19 -12.74
CA ALA A 154 69.22 3.24 -11.98
C ALA A 154 70.05 2.24 -11.16
N GLN A 155 71.27 1.93 -11.63
CA GLN A 155 72.26 1.10 -10.95
C GLN A 155 73.12 1.88 -9.95
N SER A 156 73.13 3.22 -10.01
CA SER A 156 73.82 4.05 -9.03
C SER A 156 73.13 4.00 -7.66
N PHE A 157 73.94 4.23 -6.61
CA PHE A 157 73.38 4.21 -5.20
C PHE A 157 72.30 5.25 -5.02
N LEU A 158 72.43 6.44 -5.57
CA LEU A 158 71.44 7.51 -5.49
C LEU A 158 70.20 7.23 -6.39
N GLY A 159 70.44 6.77 -7.61
CA GLY A 159 69.38 6.41 -8.54
C GLY A 159 68.56 5.17 -8.05
N GLY A 160 69.29 4.16 -7.58
CA GLY A 160 68.64 2.97 -7.02
C GLY A 160 67.85 3.22 -5.74
N THR A 161 68.35 4.11 -4.84
CA THR A 161 67.59 4.53 -3.65
C THR A 161 66.40 5.43 -4.01
N ALA A 162 66.56 6.36 -4.93
CA ALA A 162 65.44 7.19 -5.42
C ALA A 162 64.36 6.34 -6.12
N LEU A 163 64.76 5.41 -6.96
CA LEU A 163 63.86 4.45 -7.60
C LEU A 163 63.20 3.50 -6.59
N THR A 164 63.93 3.08 -5.56
CA THR A 164 63.40 2.24 -4.48
C THR A 164 62.42 3.00 -3.60
N LEU A 165 62.63 4.27 -3.32
CA LEU A 165 61.72 5.17 -2.62
C LEU A 165 60.47 5.49 -3.45
N LEU A 166 60.62 5.71 -4.73
CA LEU A 166 59.51 6.01 -5.64
C LEU A 166 58.76 4.77 -6.07
N LEU A 167 59.44 3.63 -6.30
CA LEU A 167 58.89 2.42 -6.90
C LEU A 167 58.71 1.27 -5.90
N GLY A 168 59.27 1.38 -4.70
CA GLY A 168 59.28 0.34 -3.68
C GLY A 168 60.28 -0.80 -3.98
N LYS A 169 60.52 -1.72 -3.00
CA LYS A 169 61.54 -2.79 -2.94
C LYS A 169 61.57 -3.80 -4.13
N SER A 170 60.69 -3.68 -5.11
CA SER A 170 60.57 -4.62 -6.24
C SER A 170 61.43 -4.23 -7.50
N SER A 171 62.45 -3.44 -7.33
CA SER A 171 63.31 -2.99 -8.43
C SER A 171 64.31 -4.01 -8.97
N LYS A 172 64.38 -5.25 -8.37
CA LYS A 172 65.34 -6.29 -8.80
C LYS A 172 64.91 -7.03 -10.08
N GLU A 173 63.62 -7.03 -10.41
CA GLU A 173 63.13 -7.50 -11.70
C GLU A 173 62.90 -6.24 -12.55
N GLY A 174 63.59 -6.08 -13.68
CA GLY A 174 63.54 -4.88 -14.51
C GLY A 174 62.09 -4.39 -14.76
N LEU A 175 61.89 -3.06 -14.81
CA LEU A 175 60.58 -2.42 -14.96
C LEU A 175 59.79 -2.98 -16.17
N GLY A 176 60.52 -3.36 -17.25
CA GLY A 176 59.92 -3.94 -18.45
C GLY A 176 59.31 -5.32 -18.24
N SER A 177 59.93 -6.19 -17.45
CA SER A 177 59.40 -7.54 -17.15
C SER A 177 58.19 -7.48 -16.24
N ALA A 178 58.16 -6.50 -15.31
CA ALA A 178 57.03 -6.28 -14.42
C ALA A 178 55.79 -5.70 -15.15
N LEU A 179 56.00 -4.90 -16.20
CA LEU A 179 54.94 -4.31 -17.02
C LEU A 179 54.31 -5.30 -18.02
N ASN A 180 55.06 -6.34 -18.41
CA ASN A 180 54.63 -7.33 -19.40
C ASN A 180 54.07 -8.62 -18.81
N LYS A 181 53.97 -8.73 -17.50
CA LYS A 181 53.40 -9.90 -16.84
C LYS A 181 51.88 -9.99 -17.12
N VAL A 182 51.48 -10.92 -17.98
CA VAL A 182 50.07 -11.18 -18.28
C VAL A 182 49.43 -11.90 -17.08
N VAL A 183 48.51 -11.22 -16.43
CA VAL A 183 47.75 -11.78 -15.31
C VAL A 183 46.40 -12.24 -15.84
N PRO A 184 45.89 -13.42 -15.45
CA PRO A 184 44.58 -13.88 -15.89
C PRO A 184 43.45 -12.91 -15.49
N LEU A 185 42.49 -12.68 -16.39
CA LEU A 185 41.40 -11.75 -16.23
C LEU A 185 40.41 -12.20 -15.17
N PHE A 186 40.14 -13.50 -15.14
CA PHE A 186 39.13 -14.09 -14.22
C PHE A 186 39.77 -14.59 -12.93
N ARG A 187 39.06 -14.34 -11.84
CA ARG A 187 39.39 -14.80 -10.48
C ARG A 187 38.32 -15.76 -9.98
N VAL A 188 38.29 -16.99 -10.45
CA VAL A 188 37.22 -17.95 -10.12
C VAL A 188 37.16 -18.22 -8.61
N LYS A 189 38.31 -18.39 -7.95
CA LYS A 189 38.37 -18.67 -6.49
C LYS A 189 37.87 -17.48 -5.67
N GLU A 190 38.36 -16.28 -5.97
CA GLU A 190 37.98 -15.06 -5.27
C GLU A 190 36.52 -14.66 -5.59
N GLY A 191 36.05 -14.91 -6.81
CA GLY A 191 34.68 -14.73 -7.20
C GLY A 191 33.70 -15.64 -6.44
N LEU A 192 34.09 -16.92 -6.24
CA LEU A 192 33.32 -17.84 -5.40
C LEU A 192 33.28 -17.37 -3.93
N ILE A 193 34.40 -16.86 -3.40
CA ILE A 193 34.44 -16.28 -2.05
C ILE A 193 33.52 -15.05 -1.95
N GLY A 194 33.56 -14.14 -2.94
CA GLY A 194 32.70 -12.97 -3.00
C GLY A 194 31.21 -13.35 -3.07
N ALA A 195 30.86 -14.30 -3.93
CA ALA A 195 29.51 -14.82 -4.04
C ALA A 195 29.04 -15.48 -2.75
N SER A 196 29.93 -16.27 -2.10
CA SER A 196 29.64 -16.89 -0.80
C SER A 196 29.43 -15.84 0.31
N LEU A 197 30.21 -14.77 0.32
CA LEU A 197 30.06 -13.68 1.29
C LEU A 197 28.72 -12.96 1.12
N ILE A 198 28.31 -12.68 -0.12
CA ILE A 198 27.01 -12.08 -0.43
C ILE A 198 25.88 -13.03 -0.02
N ALA A 199 26.01 -14.32 -0.28
CA ALA A 199 25.05 -15.32 0.15
C ALA A 199 24.96 -15.40 1.69
N LEU A 200 26.09 -15.33 2.40
CA LEU A 200 26.13 -15.30 3.87
C LEU A 200 25.50 -14.02 4.44
N LEU A 201 25.74 -12.87 3.81
CA LEU A 201 25.10 -11.60 4.19
C LEU A 201 23.57 -11.68 3.98
N ALA A 202 23.14 -12.21 2.84
CA ALA A 202 21.72 -12.42 2.56
C ALA A 202 21.08 -13.38 3.58
N LEU A 203 21.76 -14.47 3.93
CA LEU A 203 21.34 -15.38 4.99
C LEU A 203 21.32 -14.71 6.37
N GLY A 204 22.30 -13.87 6.67
CA GLY A 204 22.35 -13.10 7.91
C GLY A 204 21.19 -12.11 8.05
N ILE A 205 20.90 -11.35 6.98
CA ILE A 205 19.74 -10.44 6.92
C ILE A 205 18.44 -11.25 7.05
N TRP A 206 18.36 -12.40 6.38
CA TRP A 206 17.21 -13.28 6.48
C TRP A 206 16.98 -13.82 7.88
N GLN A 207 18.05 -14.25 8.57
CA GLN A 207 17.97 -14.75 9.94
C GLN A 207 17.60 -13.62 10.93
N TRP A 208 18.18 -12.43 10.74
CA TRP A 208 17.83 -11.25 11.53
C TRP A 208 16.37 -10.84 11.33
N ALA A 209 15.88 -10.81 10.09
CA ALA A 209 14.48 -10.51 9.78
C ALA A 209 13.49 -11.50 10.43
N LYS A 210 13.90 -12.76 10.63
CA LYS A 210 13.07 -13.74 11.34
C LYS A 210 13.02 -13.52 12.85
N SER A 211 14.12 -13.10 13.46
CA SER A 211 14.22 -13.01 14.93
C SER A 211 13.50 -11.78 15.50
N ASP A 212 13.45 -10.67 14.75
CA ASP A 212 12.97 -9.39 15.27
C ASP A 212 11.72 -8.84 14.56
N LEU A 213 11.03 -9.69 13.78
CA LEU A 213 9.88 -9.24 12.98
C LEU A 213 8.74 -8.68 13.85
N LYS A 214 8.52 -9.26 15.04
CA LYS A 214 7.52 -8.73 15.99
C LYS A 214 7.89 -7.33 16.46
N SER A 215 9.15 -7.10 16.86
CA SER A 215 9.62 -5.80 17.34
C SER A 215 9.62 -4.72 16.25
N ALA A 216 9.72 -5.11 14.99
CA ALA A 216 9.60 -4.21 13.85
C ALA A 216 8.12 -3.93 13.47
N LEU A 217 7.24 -4.93 13.59
CA LEU A 217 5.85 -4.83 13.16
C LEU A 217 4.98 -4.04 14.14
N VAL A 218 5.15 -4.27 15.45
CA VAL A 218 4.35 -3.63 16.51
C VAL A 218 4.40 -2.10 16.40
N PRO A 219 5.58 -1.42 16.35
CA PRO A 219 5.62 0.04 16.25
C PRO A 219 4.98 0.60 14.97
N VAL A 220 5.08 -0.13 13.86
CA VAL A 220 4.45 0.27 12.59
C VAL A 220 2.93 0.22 12.71
N LEU A 221 2.39 -0.84 13.28
CA LEU A 221 0.95 -0.99 13.51
C LEU A 221 0.44 0.01 14.55
N GLU A 222 1.19 0.27 15.62
CA GLU A 222 0.87 1.29 16.62
C GLU A 222 0.86 2.69 16.01
N CYS A 223 1.84 3.01 15.17
CA CYS A 223 1.88 4.28 14.45
C CYS A 223 0.68 4.43 13.49
N ALA A 224 0.29 3.35 12.81
CA ALA A 224 -0.88 3.36 11.92
C ALA A 224 -2.21 3.45 12.68
N ASN A 225 -2.32 2.79 13.83
CA ASN A 225 -3.52 2.75 14.66
C ASN A 225 -3.63 3.96 15.63
N GLY A 226 -2.50 4.52 16.05
CA GLY A 226 -2.42 5.58 17.06
C GLY A 226 -2.59 5.11 18.51
N ALA A 227 -2.74 3.80 18.74
CA ALA A 227 -2.85 3.18 20.05
C ALA A 227 -2.16 1.82 20.10
N THR A 228 -1.96 1.29 21.31
CA THR A 228 -1.24 0.04 21.59
C THR A 228 -1.71 -1.12 20.72
N VAL A 229 -0.74 -1.84 20.14
CA VAL A 229 -0.95 -3.11 19.42
C VAL A 229 -0.16 -4.21 20.12
N GLU A 230 -0.85 -5.27 20.50
CA GLU A 230 -0.26 -6.47 21.12
C GLU A 230 -0.29 -7.63 20.15
N ILE A 231 0.81 -8.39 20.10
CA ILE A 231 0.95 -9.58 19.25
C ILE A 231 1.66 -10.63 20.09
N ASP A 232 1.15 -11.85 20.15
CA ASP A 232 1.83 -12.94 20.85
C ASP A 232 3.04 -13.43 20.06
N ARG A 233 2.82 -13.83 18.82
CA ARG A 233 3.86 -14.39 17.96
C ARG A 233 3.69 -13.95 16.51
N VAL A 234 4.83 -13.73 15.86
CA VAL A 234 4.91 -13.50 14.41
C VAL A 234 5.86 -14.53 13.81
N SER A 235 5.48 -15.17 12.73
CA SER A 235 6.34 -16.05 11.96
C SER A 235 6.24 -15.76 10.46
N LEU A 236 7.39 -15.65 9.80
CA LEU A 236 7.49 -15.39 8.37
C LEU A 236 8.12 -16.58 7.66
N ASN A 237 7.43 -17.14 6.72
CA ASN A 237 7.98 -18.10 5.77
C ASN A 237 8.27 -17.39 4.44
N ILE A 238 9.53 -17.05 4.21
CA ILE A 238 9.95 -16.30 3.01
C ILE A 238 9.77 -17.12 1.72
N TRP A 239 9.86 -18.46 1.83
CA TRP A 239 9.74 -19.33 0.66
C TRP A 239 8.31 -19.40 0.11
N THR A 240 7.35 -19.37 0.99
CA THR A 240 5.92 -19.37 0.64
C THR A 240 5.31 -17.97 0.63
N GLY A 241 6.06 -16.95 1.07
CA GLY A 241 5.54 -15.59 1.21
C GLY A 241 4.46 -15.46 2.30
N THR A 242 4.40 -16.40 3.27
CA THR A 242 3.35 -16.39 4.29
C THR A 242 3.84 -15.79 5.60
N LEU A 243 3.06 -14.84 6.12
CA LEU A 243 3.22 -14.25 7.45
C LEU A 243 2.06 -14.72 8.33
N ASP A 244 2.39 -15.47 9.38
CA ASP A 244 1.42 -15.91 10.39
C ASP A 244 1.60 -15.07 11.66
N VAL A 245 0.53 -14.44 12.11
CA VAL A 245 0.43 -13.65 13.33
C VAL A 245 -0.57 -14.31 14.25
N THR A 246 -0.18 -14.56 15.50
CA THR A 246 -1.08 -15.14 16.51
C THR A 246 -1.25 -14.18 17.67
N GLY A 247 -2.47 -14.14 18.23
CA GLY A 247 -2.82 -13.28 19.36
C GLY A 247 -2.68 -11.79 19.05
N LEU A 248 -3.29 -11.35 17.93
CA LEU A 248 -3.32 -9.94 17.57
C LEU A 248 -4.43 -9.23 18.35
N GLU A 249 -4.06 -8.18 19.08
CA GLU A 249 -4.98 -7.26 19.74
C GLU A 249 -4.62 -5.81 19.41
N VAL A 250 -5.58 -5.09 18.82
CA VAL A 250 -5.44 -3.68 18.42
C VAL A 250 -6.36 -2.86 19.30
N ALA A 251 -5.82 -1.99 20.14
CA ALA A 251 -6.61 -1.13 21.01
C ALA A 251 -7.39 -0.09 20.20
N ASP A 252 -8.59 0.26 20.65
CA ASP A 252 -9.37 1.35 20.07
C ASP A 252 -8.83 2.70 20.57
N PRO A 253 -8.35 3.58 19.67
CA PRO A 253 -7.85 4.90 20.07
C PRO A 253 -8.91 5.79 20.74
N SER A 254 -10.19 5.56 20.44
CA SER A 254 -11.31 6.31 21.04
C SER A 254 -11.77 5.72 22.38
N ASN A 255 -11.54 4.42 22.60
CA ASN A 255 -11.88 3.72 23.83
C ASN A 255 -10.79 2.72 24.20
N LEU A 256 -9.78 3.17 24.91
CA LEU A 256 -8.60 2.37 25.29
C LEU A 256 -8.92 1.13 26.14
N SER A 257 -10.12 1.02 26.68
CA SER A 257 -10.59 -0.14 27.43
C SER A 257 -11.16 -1.25 26.53
N ALA A 258 -11.26 -1.02 25.23
CA ALA A 258 -11.77 -1.97 24.25
C ALA A 258 -10.78 -2.21 23.11
N ASN A 259 -10.94 -3.36 22.42
CA ASN A 259 -10.23 -3.66 21.19
C ASN A 259 -11.03 -3.13 19.99
N LEU A 260 -10.38 -2.33 19.14
CA LEU A 260 -10.88 -2.03 17.80
C LEU A 260 -10.99 -3.33 16.98
N PHE A 261 -9.96 -4.16 17.06
CA PHE A 261 -9.89 -5.45 16.40
C PHE A 261 -9.02 -6.40 17.19
N SER A 262 -9.42 -7.66 17.28
CA SER A 262 -8.60 -8.76 17.80
C SER A 262 -8.82 -10.02 16.97
N ALA A 263 -7.77 -10.85 16.82
CA ALA A 263 -7.86 -12.12 16.12
C ALA A 263 -6.93 -13.15 16.77
N THR A 264 -7.41 -14.37 16.93
CA THR A 264 -6.60 -15.48 17.45
C THR A 264 -5.50 -15.85 16.48
N ALA A 265 -5.79 -15.87 15.18
CA ALA A 265 -4.82 -16.11 14.13
C ALA A 265 -5.09 -15.20 12.93
N LEU A 266 -4.03 -14.63 12.38
CA LEU A 266 -4.05 -13.85 11.16
C LEU A 266 -2.97 -14.40 10.23
N ARG A 267 -3.38 -14.87 9.06
CA ARG A 267 -2.47 -15.31 7.99
C ARG A 267 -2.49 -14.33 6.84
N ILE A 268 -1.31 -13.93 6.40
CA ILE A 268 -1.12 -13.02 5.27
C ILE A 268 -0.23 -13.72 4.26
N SER A 269 -0.71 -13.91 3.03
CA SER A 269 0.06 -14.44 1.90
C SER A 269 0.50 -13.29 1.01
N VAL A 270 1.81 -13.15 0.81
CA VAL A 270 2.41 -12.06 0.04
C VAL A 270 3.23 -12.63 -1.12
N SER A 271 3.05 -12.07 -2.31
CA SER A 271 3.80 -12.48 -3.49
C SER A 271 5.27 -12.09 -3.41
N SER A 272 6.16 -13.07 -3.36
CA SER A 272 7.61 -12.84 -3.36
C SER A 272 8.10 -12.15 -4.64
N ALA A 273 7.48 -12.43 -5.78
CA ALA A 273 7.82 -11.79 -7.06
C ALA A 273 7.46 -10.31 -7.07
N ALA A 274 6.31 -9.94 -6.48
CA ALA A 274 5.90 -8.55 -6.33
C ALA A 274 6.84 -7.80 -5.39
N LEU A 275 7.24 -8.42 -4.28
CA LEU A 275 8.22 -7.83 -3.34
C LEU A 275 9.57 -7.55 -4.01
N LEU A 276 10.07 -8.48 -4.84
CA LEU A 276 11.28 -8.27 -5.62
C LEU A 276 11.12 -7.15 -6.66
N SER A 277 9.90 -6.83 -7.03
CA SER A 277 9.54 -5.69 -7.90
C SER A 277 9.14 -4.44 -7.10
N LYS A 278 9.52 -4.34 -5.82
CA LYS A 278 9.19 -3.23 -4.91
C LYS A 278 7.69 -2.94 -4.79
N ARG A 279 6.86 -3.95 -4.98
CA ARG A 279 5.40 -3.88 -4.83
C ARG A 279 4.94 -4.82 -3.75
N ILE A 280 3.91 -4.46 -3.04
CA ILE A 280 3.31 -5.30 -2.01
C ILE A 280 2.03 -5.89 -2.59
N LEU A 281 2.10 -7.14 -3.04
CA LEU A 281 0.93 -7.91 -3.43
C LEU A 281 0.58 -8.88 -2.29
N VAL A 282 -0.51 -8.59 -1.63
CA VAL A 282 -1.12 -9.47 -0.66
C VAL A 282 -2.17 -10.30 -1.41
N GLU A 283 -1.89 -11.57 -1.63
CA GLU A 283 -2.77 -12.50 -2.34
C GLU A 283 -4.00 -12.84 -1.48
N GLU A 284 -3.76 -13.11 -0.20
CA GLU A 284 -4.84 -13.39 0.75
C GLU A 284 -4.46 -12.93 2.17
N VAL A 285 -5.41 -12.28 2.84
CA VAL A 285 -5.42 -12.09 4.28
C VAL A 285 -6.57 -12.90 4.85
N ARG A 286 -6.29 -13.76 5.82
CA ARG A 286 -7.31 -14.53 6.53
C ARG A 286 -7.18 -14.35 8.03
N ALA A 287 -8.22 -13.82 8.66
CA ALA A 287 -8.34 -13.72 10.11
C ALA A 287 -9.33 -14.76 10.64
N GLN A 288 -8.98 -15.40 11.76
CA GLN A 288 -9.80 -16.39 12.43
C GLN A 288 -10.19 -15.91 13.82
N GLU A 289 -11.42 -16.21 14.24
CA GLU A 289 -11.98 -15.81 15.54
C GLU A 289 -11.79 -14.31 15.82
N ALA A 290 -12.10 -13.51 14.82
CA ALA A 290 -11.99 -12.07 14.93
C ALA A 290 -13.06 -11.48 15.85
N ARG A 291 -12.71 -10.43 16.59
CA ARG A 291 -13.63 -9.73 17.50
C ARG A 291 -13.38 -8.22 17.40
N SER A 292 -14.43 -7.44 17.54
CA SER A 292 -14.38 -5.98 17.57
C SER A 292 -15.23 -5.43 18.70
N GLY A 293 -14.79 -4.34 19.33
CA GLY A 293 -15.49 -3.69 20.43
C GLY A 293 -15.45 -4.47 21.76
N MET A 294 -14.67 -5.56 21.85
CA MET A 294 -14.58 -6.36 23.07
C MET A 294 -13.69 -5.69 24.12
N PRO A 295 -14.05 -5.80 25.43
CA PRO A 295 -13.25 -5.20 26.49
C PRO A 295 -11.86 -5.86 26.56
N ARG A 296 -10.83 -5.04 26.82
CA ARG A 296 -9.45 -5.48 27.02
C ARG A 296 -9.21 -5.86 28.49
N THR A 297 -8.31 -6.81 28.70
CA THR A 297 -7.84 -7.15 30.06
C THR A 297 -7.00 -6.01 30.62
N ASN A 298 -6.13 -5.42 29.81
CA ASN A 298 -5.32 -4.25 30.15
C ASN A 298 -5.67 -3.09 29.22
N PRO A 299 -6.01 -1.90 29.74
CA PRO A 299 -6.26 -0.73 28.91
C PRO A 299 -5.07 -0.41 28.03
N GLY A 300 -5.33 -0.07 26.77
CA GLY A 300 -4.30 0.40 25.84
C GLY A 300 -3.79 1.80 26.19
N GLN A 301 -2.78 2.25 25.46
CA GLN A 301 -2.20 3.59 25.56
C GLN A 301 -2.17 4.24 24.20
N LEU A 302 -2.33 5.55 24.11
CA LEU A 302 -2.09 6.28 22.88
C LEU A 302 -0.59 6.32 22.60
N THR A 303 -0.19 5.92 21.40
CA THR A 303 1.23 5.83 20.98
C THR A 303 1.66 6.97 20.08
N GLY A 304 0.73 7.78 19.57
CA GLY A 304 1.03 8.93 18.74
C GLY A 304 -0.23 9.55 18.11
N PRO A 305 -0.08 10.58 17.29
CA PRO A 305 -1.21 11.09 16.54
C PRO A 305 -1.67 10.01 15.55
N PHE A 306 -2.94 9.72 15.58
CA PHE A 306 -3.60 8.80 14.65
C PHE A 306 -3.43 9.31 13.21
N ILE A 307 -2.66 8.59 12.39
CA ILE A 307 -2.40 8.92 10.98
C ILE A 307 -3.31 8.09 10.04
N GLY A 308 -4.03 7.13 10.61
CA GLY A 308 -4.93 6.24 9.88
C GLY A 308 -6.19 6.95 9.35
N PRO A 309 -7.00 6.26 8.54
CA PRO A 309 -8.33 6.72 8.22
C PRO A 309 -9.08 6.96 9.53
N VAL A 310 -9.82 8.07 9.60
CA VAL A 310 -10.67 8.36 10.77
C VAL A 310 -11.43 7.08 11.10
N ALA A 311 -11.19 6.50 12.28
CA ALA A 311 -11.89 5.30 12.68
C ALA A 311 -13.37 5.62 12.62
N ILE A 312 -14.08 4.98 11.70
CA ILE A 312 -15.53 4.93 11.77
C ILE A 312 -15.78 4.00 12.95
N THR A 313 -15.80 4.58 14.14
CA THR A 313 -16.14 3.84 15.35
C THR A 313 -17.50 3.23 15.11
N ALA A 314 -17.58 1.89 15.17
CA ALA A 314 -18.89 1.26 15.19
C ALA A 314 -19.63 1.83 16.41
N PRO A 315 -20.78 2.47 16.23
CA PRO A 315 -21.48 3.12 17.34
C PRO A 315 -21.84 2.06 18.39
N THR A 316 -21.65 2.39 19.65
CA THR A 316 -22.20 1.57 20.73
C THR A 316 -23.73 1.57 20.64
N SER A 317 -24.39 0.54 21.20
CA SER A 317 -25.85 0.41 21.12
C SER A 317 -26.60 1.66 21.60
N ASP A 318 -26.04 2.39 22.57
CA ASP A 318 -26.62 3.62 23.13
C ASP A 318 -26.37 4.84 22.21
N GLU A 319 -25.27 4.85 21.47
CA GLU A 319 -24.96 5.88 20.48
C GLU A 319 -25.79 5.71 19.20
N VAL A 320 -26.12 4.48 18.77
CA VAL A 320 -26.98 4.25 17.60
C VAL A 320 -28.32 4.97 17.74
N GLY A 321 -28.86 5.07 18.95
CA GLY A 321 -30.08 5.82 19.23
C GLY A 321 -29.93 7.33 18.99
N SER A 322 -28.86 7.93 19.47
CA SER A 322 -28.60 9.37 19.31
C SER A 322 -28.26 9.77 17.87
N TYR A 323 -27.63 8.89 17.11
CA TYR A 323 -27.23 9.15 15.71
C TYR A 323 -28.41 9.22 14.74
N LEU A 324 -29.52 8.60 15.07
CA LEU A 324 -30.71 8.58 14.20
C LEU A 324 -31.64 9.77 14.45
N GLU A 325 -31.49 10.43 15.58
CA GLU A 325 -32.21 11.67 15.90
C GLU A 325 -31.53 12.92 15.32
N ASP A 326 -30.23 12.88 15.07
CA ASP A 326 -29.46 14.01 14.59
C ASP A 326 -29.09 13.88 13.12
N ALA A 327 -29.90 14.50 12.26
CA ALA A 327 -29.66 14.54 10.81
C ALA A 327 -28.32 15.20 10.45
N GLU A 328 -27.81 16.13 11.29
CA GLU A 328 -26.51 16.79 11.07
C GLU A 328 -25.35 15.82 11.28
N ALA A 329 -25.43 14.94 12.29
CA ALA A 329 -24.44 13.90 12.54
C ALA A 329 -24.33 12.91 11.38
N TRP A 330 -25.45 12.57 10.73
CA TRP A 330 -25.46 11.72 9.52
C TRP A 330 -24.80 12.40 8.33
N VAL A 331 -25.10 13.67 8.10
CA VAL A 331 -24.49 14.46 7.03
C VAL A 331 -22.98 14.56 7.23
N ASP A 332 -22.51 14.78 8.46
CA ASP A 332 -21.08 14.85 8.75
C ASP A 332 -20.37 13.51 8.53
N ARG A 333 -21.00 12.39 8.84
CA ARG A 333 -20.45 11.05 8.53
C ARG A 333 -20.39 10.77 7.05
N LEU A 334 -21.45 11.08 6.31
CA LEU A 334 -21.45 10.95 4.86
C LEU A 334 -20.34 11.79 4.24
N ARG A 335 -20.11 13.01 4.73
CA ARG A 335 -18.96 13.84 4.29
C ARG A 335 -17.62 13.22 4.63
N GLN A 336 -17.47 12.61 5.81
CA GLN A 336 -16.24 11.91 6.20
C GLN A 336 -15.98 10.70 5.29
N VAL A 337 -16.99 9.87 5.02
CA VAL A 337 -16.90 8.75 4.08
C VAL A 337 -16.55 9.24 2.68
N GLN A 338 -17.21 10.29 2.22
CA GLN A 338 -16.90 10.91 0.93
C GLN A 338 -15.45 11.40 0.86
N ALA A 339 -14.97 12.10 1.90
CA ALA A 339 -13.59 12.59 1.97
C ALA A 339 -12.58 11.43 1.96
N LEU A 340 -12.88 10.32 2.64
CA LEU A 340 -12.06 9.12 2.65
C LEU A 340 -12.01 8.47 1.27
N LEU A 341 -13.14 8.30 0.60
CA LEU A 341 -13.20 7.74 -0.75
C LEU A 341 -12.49 8.63 -1.78
N LYS A 342 -12.67 9.97 -1.69
CA LYS A 342 -11.94 10.93 -2.53
C LYS A 342 -10.42 10.82 -2.32
N ARG A 343 -9.98 10.73 -1.07
CA ARG A 343 -8.56 10.56 -0.75
C ARG A 343 -8.00 9.24 -1.27
N TRP A 344 -8.74 8.15 -1.10
CA TRP A 344 -8.34 6.83 -1.59
C TRP A 344 -8.33 6.77 -3.12
N GLY A 345 -9.36 7.31 -3.76
CA GLY A 345 -9.46 7.35 -5.23
C GLY A 345 -8.50 8.33 -5.90
N GLY A 346 -7.72 9.09 -5.13
CA GLY A 346 -6.84 10.13 -5.68
C GLY A 346 -7.62 11.24 -6.39
N VAL A 347 -8.92 11.38 -6.14
CA VAL A 347 -9.72 12.49 -6.64
C VAL A 347 -9.38 13.70 -5.79
N ILE A 348 -8.61 14.62 -6.35
CA ILE A 348 -8.45 15.96 -5.79
C ILE A 348 -9.85 16.57 -5.76
N PRO A 349 -10.32 17.15 -4.64
CA PRO A 349 -11.62 17.82 -4.60
C PRO A 349 -11.72 18.82 -5.75
N GLU A 350 -12.76 18.74 -6.56
CA GLU A 350 -13.04 19.73 -7.63
C GLU A 350 -13.23 21.17 -7.11
N GLY A 351 -13.20 21.39 -5.83
CA GLY A 351 -13.11 22.72 -5.20
C GLY A 351 -11.67 23.21 -5.01
N SER A 352 -10.66 22.46 -5.43
CA SER A 352 -9.30 22.96 -5.66
C SER A 352 -9.01 23.25 -7.15
N GLU A 353 -10.02 23.29 -8.05
CA GLU A 353 -10.09 24.36 -9.00
C GLU A 353 -10.37 25.65 -8.18
N ALA A 354 -9.45 25.95 -7.25
CA ALA A 354 -9.03 27.31 -7.20
C ALA A 354 -8.85 27.68 -8.67
N GLU A 355 -9.70 28.55 -9.19
CA GLU A 355 -9.29 29.46 -10.26
C GLU A 355 -7.81 29.62 -10.06
N PRO A 356 -6.96 29.41 -11.12
CA PRO A 356 -5.53 29.56 -10.91
C PRO A 356 -5.40 30.84 -10.14
N ALA A 357 -5.22 30.70 -8.83
CA ALA A 357 -5.08 31.86 -7.95
C ALA A 357 -3.95 32.55 -8.65
N ILE A 358 -4.18 33.80 -9.06
CA ILE A 358 -3.18 34.59 -9.75
C ILE A 358 -1.89 34.35 -8.98
N GLY A 359 -1.05 33.40 -9.44
CA GLY A 359 0.08 32.88 -8.70
C GLY A 359 0.14 31.37 -8.43
N SER A 360 -0.62 30.51 -9.13
CA SER A 360 -0.32 29.06 -9.08
C SER A 360 1.13 28.86 -9.48
N PRO A 361 1.98 28.23 -8.63
CA PRO A 361 3.38 28.02 -8.97
C PRO A 361 3.41 27.27 -10.32
N SER A 362 4.19 27.78 -11.26
CA SER A 362 4.44 27.06 -12.52
C SER A 362 4.95 25.66 -12.18
N TYR A 363 4.76 24.66 -13.08
CA TYR A 363 5.29 23.31 -12.88
C TYR A 363 6.77 23.35 -12.44
N GLY A 364 7.56 24.30 -12.96
CA GLY A 364 8.94 24.51 -12.52
C GLY A 364 9.06 24.91 -11.04
N ALA A 365 8.21 25.79 -10.54
CA ALA A 365 8.23 26.20 -9.14
C ALA A 365 7.78 25.06 -8.21
N TRP A 366 6.81 24.25 -8.63
CA TRP A 366 6.43 23.03 -7.91
C TRP A 366 7.57 22.01 -7.87
N LEU A 367 8.25 21.80 -9.01
CA LEU A 367 9.40 20.90 -9.09
C LEU A 367 10.55 21.37 -8.19
N ASP A 368 10.83 22.67 -8.18
CA ASP A 368 11.85 23.29 -7.31
C ASP A 368 11.49 23.09 -5.82
N GLU A 369 10.23 23.20 -5.46
CA GLU A 369 9.75 22.91 -4.10
C GLU A 369 9.94 21.43 -3.73
N GLN A 370 9.61 20.50 -4.63
CA GLN A 370 9.83 19.07 -4.41
C GLN A 370 11.33 18.74 -4.29
N ILE A 371 12.18 19.39 -5.08
CA ILE A 371 13.64 19.26 -4.98
C ILE A 371 14.12 19.78 -3.63
N ALA A 372 13.57 20.91 -3.15
CA ALA A 372 13.93 21.48 -1.85
C ALA A 372 13.53 20.57 -0.68
N GLN A 373 12.37 19.90 -0.78
CA GLN A 373 11.87 18.98 0.25
C GLN A 373 12.56 17.62 0.25
N SER A 374 12.78 17.02 -0.91
CA SER A 374 13.21 15.62 -1.07
C SER A 374 14.65 15.49 -1.60
N GLY A 375 15.24 16.56 -2.08
CA GLY A 375 16.53 16.56 -2.79
C GLY A 375 16.46 15.92 -4.17
N TYR A 376 17.46 16.17 -5.01
CA TYR A 376 17.55 15.59 -6.37
C TYR A 376 17.54 14.06 -6.40
N THR A 377 18.05 13.41 -5.35
CA THR A 377 18.14 11.95 -5.28
C THR A 377 16.86 11.29 -4.76
N GLY A 378 16.05 12.04 -4.05
CA GLY A 378 14.78 11.56 -3.47
C GLY A 378 13.65 11.44 -4.49
N LEU A 379 13.70 12.25 -5.55
CA LEU A 379 12.66 12.30 -6.55
C LEU A 379 12.74 11.12 -7.51
N SER A 380 11.63 10.42 -7.58
CA SER A 380 11.40 9.37 -8.58
C SER A 380 10.36 9.86 -9.57
N PHE A 381 10.41 9.28 -10.78
CA PHE A 381 9.26 9.29 -11.67
C PHE A 381 8.08 8.80 -10.84
N ALA A 382 7.14 9.69 -10.55
CA ALA A 382 5.90 9.25 -9.98
C ALA A 382 5.31 8.30 -11.02
N PRO A 383 5.03 7.03 -10.69
CA PRO A 383 4.27 6.17 -11.57
C PRO A 383 2.86 6.71 -11.59
N ILE A 384 2.75 7.86 -12.20
CA ILE A 384 1.52 8.50 -12.52
C ILE A 384 1.13 7.80 -13.79
N GLU A 385 -0.04 7.25 -13.74
CA GLU A 385 -0.78 6.79 -14.87
C GLU A 385 -0.75 5.27 -15.09
N GLU A 386 -1.94 4.78 -15.10
CA GLU A 386 -2.43 3.54 -15.71
C GLU A 386 -1.55 2.29 -15.52
N GLY A 387 -1.71 1.65 -14.40
CA GLY A 387 -1.22 0.30 -14.16
C GLY A 387 -0.11 0.12 -13.12
N TYR A 388 0.22 1.11 -12.32
CA TYR A 388 1.20 0.97 -11.24
C TYR A 388 0.56 1.12 -9.86
N TRP A 389 0.32 0.03 -9.18
CA TRP A 389 -0.02 0.00 -7.76
C TRP A 389 1.23 -0.36 -6.93
N SER A 390 1.42 0.30 -5.80
CA SER A 390 2.49 0.00 -4.85
C SER A 390 2.09 -1.10 -3.86
N ALA A 391 0.81 -1.13 -3.51
CA ALA A 391 0.23 -2.16 -2.68
C ALA A 391 -1.15 -2.57 -3.21
N LEU A 392 -1.40 -3.87 -3.26
CA LEU A 392 -2.67 -4.48 -3.64
C LEU A 392 -2.94 -5.65 -2.70
N ALA A 393 -4.13 -5.69 -2.11
CA ALA A 393 -4.67 -6.88 -1.46
C ALA A 393 -5.79 -7.44 -2.36
N GLU A 394 -5.54 -8.62 -2.95
CA GLU A 394 -6.50 -9.26 -3.84
C GLU A 394 -7.70 -9.77 -3.05
N LYS A 395 -7.46 -10.36 -1.87
CA LYS A 395 -8.50 -10.92 -1.03
C LYS A 395 -8.19 -10.76 0.45
N VAL A 396 -9.15 -10.22 1.18
CA VAL A 396 -9.13 -10.12 2.64
C VAL A 396 -10.38 -10.81 3.17
N SER A 397 -10.23 -11.92 3.90
CA SER A 397 -11.32 -12.66 4.51
C SER A 397 -11.20 -12.65 6.03
N VAL A 398 -12.30 -12.35 6.69
CA VAL A 398 -12.42 -12.45 8.14
C VAL A 398 -13.56 -13.40 8.44
N ASP A 399 -13.21 -14.61 8.82
CA ASP A 399 -14.18 -15.64 9.13
C ASP A 399 -14.64 -15.47 10.58
N SER A 400 -15.95 -15.39 10.79
CA SER A 400 -16.56 -15.38 12.13
C SER A 400 -16.10 -14.20 13.03
N ILE A 401 -16.27 -12.96 12.53
CA ILE A 401 -16.09 -11.77 13.37
C ILE A 401 -17.29 -11.54 14.28
N ARG A 402 -17.05 -11.32 15.58
CA ARG A 402 -18.05 -10.88 16.54
C ARG A 402 -17.88 -9.41 16.85
N ILE A 403 -18.95 -8.66 16.67
CA ILE A 403 -18.99 -7.24 17.02
C ILE A 403 -19.80 -7.10 18.31
N ALA A 404 -19.32 -6.34 19.29
CA ALA A 404 -19.99 -6.19 20.59
C ALA A 404 -21.44 -5.71 20.47
N ALA A 405 -21.73 -4.83 19.50
CA ALA A 405 -23.07 -4.34 19.22
C ALA A 405 -24.03 -5.41 18.60
N LEU A 406 -23.47 -6.50 18.06
CA LEU A 406 -24.18 -7.63 17.43
C LEU A 406 -23.68 -8.95 18.02
N ALA A 407 -23.61 -9.01 19.36
CA ALA A 407 -22.93 -10.09 20.09
C ALA A 407 -23.53 -11.49 19.85
N ASP A 408 -24.76 -11.58 19.40
CA ASP A 408 -25.48 -12.80 19.03
C ASP A 408 -25.26 -13.25 17.59
N LYS A 409 -24.54 -12.46 16.77
CA LYS A 409 -24.27 -12.74 15.36
C LYS A 409 -22.78 -12.92 15.10
N ASN A 410 -22.46 -13.93 14.30
CA ASN A 410 -21.14 -14.05 13.69
C ASN A 410 -21.22 -13.49 12.27
N LEU A 411 -20.32 -12.59 11.95
CA LEU A 411 -20.23 -11.99 10.62
C LEU A 411 -19.04 -12.55 9.88
N THR A 412 -19.17 -12.73 8.57
CA THR A 412 -18.08 -12.99 7.64
C THR A 412 -17.87 -11.73 6.82
N VAL A 413 -16.62 -11.28 6.74
CA VAL A 413 -16.23 -10.13 5.92
C VAL A 413 -15.34 -10.61 4.81
N LEU A 414 -15.66 -10.26 3.58
CA LEU A 414 -14.85 -10.48 2.39
C LEU A 414 -14.60 -9.11 1.73
N ALA A 415 -13.35 -8.75 1.58
CA ALA A 415 -12.97 -7.58 0.80
C ALA A 415 -12.00 -7.99 -0.30
N GLU A 416 -12.19 -7.47 -1.51
CA GLU A 416 -11.44 -7.85 -2.70
C GLU A 416 -10.91 -6.60 -3.41
N ASN A 417 -9.73 -6.73 -4.03
CA ASN A 417 -9.13 -5.72 -4.90
C ASN A 417 -8.86 -4.38 -4.20
N LEU A 418 -8.38 -4.42 -2.96
CA LEU A 418 -8.01 -3.22 -2.21
C LEU A 418 -6.60 -2.76 -2.62
N ALA A 419 -6.50 -1.71 -3.41
CA ALA A 419 -5.23 -1.18 -3.92
C ALA A 419 -4.89 0.18 -3.32
N SER A 420 -3.60 0.47 -3.22
CA SER A 420 -3.10 1.80 -2.84
C SER A 420 -3.52 2.89 -3.84
N ASN A 421 -3.67 2.52 -5.12
CA ASN A 421 -4.26 3.35 -6.15
C ASN A 421 -5.30 2.51 -6.92
N PRO A 422 -6.57 2.58 -6.55
CA PRO A 422 -7.62 1.76 -7.14
C PRO A 422 -7.83 2.01 -8.64
N LYS A 423 -7.53 3.21 -9.15
CA LYS A 423 -7.64 3.54 -10.58
C LYS A 423 -6.70 2.73 -11.47
N GLN A 424 -5.70 2.09 -10.88
CA GLN A 424 -4.68 1.32 -11.60
C GLN A 424 -4.96 -0.18 -11.62
N ILE A 425 -6.11 -0.60 -11.12
CA ILE A 425 -6.57 -1.99 -11.20
C ILE A 425 -7.80 -2.09 -12.10
N ALA A 426 -7.88 -3.16 -12.88
CA ALA A 426 -8.97 -3.36 -13.83
C ALA A 426 -10.29 -3.80 -13.16
N VAL A 427 -10.22 -4.25 -11.91
CA VAL A 427 -11.35 -4.81 -11.17
C VAL A 427 -11.68 -3.90 -9.98
N SER A 428 -12.95 -3.56 -9.84
CA SER A 428 -13.43 -2.68 -8.77
C SER A 428 -13.23 -3.28 -7.39
N PRO A 429 -12.85 -2.49 -6.39
CA PRO A 429 -12.86 -2.90 -5.00
C PRO A 429 -14.28 -3.31 -4.57
N ARG A 430 -14.39 -4.44 -3.88
CA ARG A 430 -15.64 -5.00 -3.38
C ARG A 430 -15.49 -5.35 -1.91
N ILE A 431 -16.50 -5.02 -1.12
CA ILE A 431 -16.61 -5.39 0.29
C ILE A 431 -17.96 -6.04 0.51
N GLU A 432 -17.96 -7.24 1.08
CA GLU A 432 -19.14 -8.00 1.40
C GLU A 432 -19.10 -8.40 2.87
N VAL A 433 -20.23 -8.22 3.58
CA VAL A 433 -20.41 -8.66 4.96
C VAL A 433 -21.68 -9.46 5.03
N THR A 434 -21.60 -10.67 5.57
CA THR A 434 -22.76 -11.54 5.74
C THR A 434 -22.78 -12.12 7.16
N SER A 435 -23.96 -12.29 7.73
CA SER A 435 -24.11 -13.04 8.99
C SER A 435 -24.28 -14.54 8.73
N ASP A 436 -23.93 -15.35 9.73
CA ASP A 436 -24.05 -16.81 9.70
C ASP A 436 -25.49 -17.31 9.47
N ASP A 437 -26.47 -16.53 9.88
CA ASP A 437 -27.89 -16.78 9.69
C ASP A 437 -28.51 -16.05 8.48
N GLU A 438 -27.69 -15.43 7.65
CA GLU A 438 -28.08 -14.65 6.46
C GLU A 438 -29.03 -13.46 6.77
N SER A 439 -29.21 -13.12 8.05
CA SER A 439 -30.08 -12.01 8.44
C SER A 439 -29.46 -10.63 8.21
N ILE A 440 -28.15 -10.58 7.99
CA ILE A 440 -27.39 -9.36 7.69
C ILE A 440 -26.60 -9.59 6.41
N GLY A 441 -26.82 -8.72 5.44
CA GLY A 441 -26.04 -8.65 4.20
C GLY A 441 -25.66 -7.21 3.90
N VAL A 442 -24.39 -6.98 3.57
CA VAL A 442 -23.86 -5.70 3.11
C VAL A 442 -22.99 -5.96 1.90
N LEU A 443 -23.23 -5.28 0.79
CA LEU A 443 -22.39 -5.30 -0.38
C LEU A 443 -22.06 -3.85 -0.78
N ILE A 444 -20.78 -3.55 -0.89
CA ILE A 444 -20.27 -2.28 -1.38
C ILE A 444 -19.34 -2.58 -2.56
N GLN A 445 -19.65 -2.06 -3.71
CA GLN A 445 -18.80 -2.12 -4.89
C GLN A 445 -18.42 -0.70 -5.32
N LEU A 446 -17.11 -0.45 -5.47
CA LEU A 446 -16.57 0.89 -5.64
C LEU A 446 -16.07 1.10 -7.10
N ASP A 447 -17.00 1.08 -8.05
CA ASP A 447 -16.69 1.19 -9.48
C ASP A 447 -16.08 2.55 -9.85
N GLU A 448 -16.47 3.62 -9.16
CA GLU A 448 -15.91 4.96 -9.38
C GLU A 448 -14.41 5.06 -9.03
N LEU A 449 -13.89 4.15 -8.19
CA LEU A 449 -12.45 4.09 -7.87
C LEU A 449 -11.62 3.51 -9.01
N SER A 450 -12.14 2.54 -9.76
CA SER A 450 -11.38 1.78 -10.77
C SER A 450 -11.90 1.97 -12.20
N ALA A 451 -13.18 2.30 -12.36
CA ALA A 451 -13.83 2.45 -13.66
C ALA A 451 -14.75 3.69 -13.66
N ALA A 452 -15.18 4.14 -14.84
CA ALA A 452 -16.11 5.26 -14.97
C ALA A 452 -17.56 4.84 -14.68
N GLY A 453 -17.81 4.23 -13.52
CA GLY A 453 -19.12 3.76 -13.09
C GLY A 453 -19.62 4.46 -11.83
N ALA A 454 -20.89 4.29 -11.49
CA ALA A 454 -21.41 4.61 -10.17
C ALA A 454 -21.09 3.46 -9.20
N ASN A 455 -20.83 3.79 -7.94
CA ASN A 455 -20.65 2.79 -6.90
C ASN A 455 -22.00 2.17 -6.54
N ARG A 456 -22.00 0.90 -6.14
CA ARG A 456 -23.19 0.17 -5.70
C ARG A 456 -23.16 -0.07 -4.21
N LEU A 457 -24.31 0.09 -3.56
CA LEU A 457 -24.54 -0.21 -2.16
C LEU A 457 -25.78 -1.06 -2.02
N GLU A 458 -25.63 -2.25 -1.46
CA GLU A 458 -26.75 -3.10 -1.06
C GLU A 458 -26.65 -3.40 0.43
N LEU A 459 -27.76 -3.20 1.17
CA LEU A 459 -27.86 -3.57 2.57
C LEU A 459 -29.13 -4.40 2.74
N SER A 460 -29.02 -5.49 3.48
CA SER A 460 -30.16 -6.28 3.90
C SER A 460 -30.04 -6.59 5.39
N PHE A 461 -31.13 -6.33 6.12
CA PHE A 461 -31.29 -6.72 7.50
C PHE A 461 -32.65 -7.38 7.62
N ASP A 462 -32.68 -8.66 7.91
CA ASP A 462 -33.91 -9.43 8.01
C ASP A 462 -34.22 -9.79 9.47
N SER A 463 -35.50 -9.80 9.80
CA SER A 463 -36.03 -10.27 11.11
C SER A 463 -35.50 -9.49 12.33
N LEU A 464 -35.21 -8.20 12.18
CA LEU A 464 -34.90 -7.35 13.33
C LEU A 464 -36.13 -7.15 14.22
N ASP A 465 -35.95 -7.03 15.54
CA ASP A 465 -37.04 -6.65 16.43
C ASP A 465 -37.57 -5.26 16.07
N ALA A 466 -38.83 -5.18 15.64
CA ALA A 466 -39.40 -3.95 15.13
C ALA A 466 -39.47 -2.84 16.19
N GLN A 467 -39.70 -3.18 17.45
CA GLN A 467 -39.82 -2.21 18.51
C GLN A 467 -38.47 -1.63 18.91
N SER A 468 -37.47 -2.47 19.09
CA SER A 468 -36.11 -2.08 19.38
C SER A 468 -35.55 -1.24 18.23
N THR A 469 -35.65 -1.72 16.99
CA THR A 469 -35.14 -1.04 15.80
C THR A 469 -35.81 0.34 15.60
N LEU A 470 -37.14 0.42 15.69
CA LEU A 470 -37.87 1.66 15.54
C LEU A 470 -37.70 2.61 16.72
N SER A 471 -37.48 2.12 17.94
CA SER A 471 -37.18 2.98 19.09
C SER A 471 -35.85 3.70 18.90
N THR A 472 -34.91 3.05 18.24
CA THR A 472 -33.60 3.59 17.87
C THR A 472 -33.71 4.52 16.65
N LEU A 473 -34.47 4.11 15.62
CA LEU A 473 -34.58 4.88 14.35
C LEU A 473 -35.50 6.11 14.48
N LYS A 474 -36.64 5.96 15.11
CA LYS A 474 -37.62 7.05 15.24
C LYS A 474 -38.59 6.77 16.42
N PRO A 475 -38.28 7.24 17.63
CA PRO A 475 -39.07 6.96 18.86
C PRO A 475 -40.55 7.33 18.74
N ALA A 476 -40.86 8.36 17.93
CA ALA A 476 -42.26 8.74 17.68
C ALA A 476 -43.05 7.69 16.89
N ILE A 477 -42.39 6.91 16.04
CA ILE A 477 -42.99 5.81 15.27
C ILE A 477 -43.02 4.55 16.12
N ALA A 478 -41.99 4.26 16.90
CA ALA A 478 -41.91 3.11 17.79
C ALA A 478 -43.12 3.05 18.75
N LYS A 479 -43.59 4.19 19.26
CA LYS A 479 -44.80 4.28 20.09
C LYS A 479 -46.09 3.87 19.37
N ARG A 480 -46.07 3.75 18.06
CA ARG A 480 -47.21 3.38 17.21
C ARG A 480 -47.14 1.96 16.66
N VAL A 481 -46.05 1.27 16.90
CA VAL A 481 -45.81 -0.11 16.49
C VAL A 481 -45.65 -0.94 17.75
N ASN A 482 -46.31 -2.06 17.83
CA ASN A 482 -46.22 -2.96 18.96
C ASN A 482 -45.89 -4.37 18.49
N GLY A 483 -44.72 -4.88 18.91
CA GLY A 483 -44.22 -6.20 18.53
C GLY A 483 -43.91 -6.34 17.04
N GLY A 484 -43.60 -7.55 16.62
CA GLY A 484 -43.28 -7.93 15.25
C GLY A 484 -41.80 -7.74 14.86
N GLN A 485 -41.53 -7.97 13.59
CA GLN A 485 -40.21 -7.90 13.01
C GLN A 485 -40.16 -6.83 11.91
N ILE A 486 -38.98 -6.28 11.65
CA ILE A 486 -38.73 -5.35 10.55
C ILE A 486 -37.57 -5.87 9.69
N ASP A 487 -37.84 -5.91 8.40
CA ASP A 487 -36.78 -6.10 7.39
C ASP A 487 -36.45 -4.77 6.76
N LEU A 488 -35.16 -4.52 6.57
CA LEU A 488 -34.65 -3.35 5.91
C LEU A 488 -33.84 -3.79 4.68
N ARG A 489 -34.21 -3.32 3.51
CA ARG A 489 -33.46 -3.53 2.28
C ARG A 489 -33.17 -2.20 1.64
N LEU A 490 -31.90 -1.94 1.41
CA LEU A 490 -31.43 -0.75 0.68
C LEU A 490 -30.64 -1.24 -0.51
N ASP A 491 -30.98 -0.74 -1.69
CA ASP A 491 -30.25 -0.97 -2.93
C ASP A 491 -30.15 0.35 -3.68
N GLY A 492 -29.01 0.58 -4.31
CA GLY A 492 -28.85 1.73 -5.17
C GLY A 492 -27.41 2.07 -5.47
N GLU A 493 -27.29 3.22 -6.10
CA GLU A 493 -26.01 3.73 -6.57
C GLU A 493 -25.64 5.04 -5.87
N PHE A 494 -24.35 5.26 -5.74
CA PHE A 494 -23.84 6.53 -5.26
C PHE A 494 -22.55 6.93 -5.99
N ARG A 495 -22.28 8.24 -6.03
CA ARG A 495 -21.02 8.80 -6.52
C ARG A 495 -20.41 9.67 -5.45
N TYR A 496 -19.11 9.57 -5.25
CA TYR A 496 -18.41 10.41 -4.27
C TYR A 496 -17.63 11.57 -4.93
N ALA A 497 -17.43 11.57 -6.26
CA ALA A 497 -16.81 12.67 -6.97
C ALA A 497 -17.68 13.94 -6.95
N GLY A 498 -17.10 15.11 -7.13
CA GLY A 498 -17.80 16.39 -7.08
C GLY A 498 -18.47 16.65 -5.72
N GLU A 499 -19.72 17.08 -5.71
CA GLU A 499 -20.54 17.23 -4.49
C GLU A 499 -21.02 15.87 -3.95
N GLY A 500 -20.80 14.80 -4.70
CA GLY A 500 -21.33 13.47 -4.45
C GLY A 500 -22.82 13.37 -4.80
N GLU A 501 -23.26 12.17 -5.17
CA GLU A 501 -24.64 11.91 -5.54
C GLU A 501 -25.13 10.63 -4.87
N LEU A 502 -26.35 10.66 -4.35
CA LEU A 502 -27.02 9.52 -3.72
C LEU A 502 -28.27 9.19 -4.53
N ASN A 503 -28.42 7.93 -4.91
CA ASN A 503 -29.58 7.38 -5.58
C ASN A 503 -29.92 6.02 -4.98
N LEU A 504 -30.42 6.02 -3.74
CA LEU A 504 -30.66 4.83 -2.95
C LEU A 504 -32.15 4.62 -2.73
N ASP A 505 -32.62 3.40 -2.86
CA ASP A 505 -33.98 2.97 -2.57
C ASP A 505 -33.97 2.08 -1.32
N LEU A 506 -34.65 2.53 -0.27
CA LEU A 506 -34.80 1.79 0.98
C LEU A 506 -36.24 1.26 1.07
N LEU A 507 -36.38 -0.03 1.30
CA LEU A 507 -37.63 -0.69 1.59
C LEU A 507 -37.59 -1.21 3.03
N ALA A 508 -38.44 -0.66 3.88
CA ALA A 508 -38.67 -1.18 5.23
C ALA A 508 -39.97 -1.98 5.27
N THR A 509 -39.92 -3.25 5.64
CA THR A 509 -41.05 -4.15 5.70
C THR A 509 -41.31 -4.57 7.15
N LEU A 510 -42.43 -4.13 7.72
CA LEU A 510 -42.89 -4.56 9.03
C LEU A 510 -43.70 -5.87 8.89
N ARG A 511 -43.30 -6.90 9.64
CA ARG A 511 -43.95 -8.20 9.66
C ARG A 511 -44.59 -8.49 11.04
N ASP A 512 -45.76 -9.08 11.03
CA ASP A 512 -46.50 -9.53 12.23
C ASP A 512 -46.57 -8.50 13.37
N SER A 513 -46.79 -7.24 13.01
CA SER A 513 -46.80 -6.10 13.91
C SER A 513 -48.21 -5.58 14.17
N GLU A 514 -48.43 -4.92 15.30
CA GLU A 514 -49.65 -4.15 15.57
C GLU A 514 -49.37 -2.65 15.36
N LEU A 515 -50.07 -2.04 14.41
CA LEU A 515 -50.00 -0.58 14.18
C LEU A 515 -51.10 0.13 14.99
N ILE A 516 -50.73 1.15 15.76
CA ILE A 516 -51.68 1.98 16.53
C ILE A 516 -51.97 3.25 15.73
N ILE A 517 -53.14 3.27 15.07
CA ILE A 517 -53.61 4.41 14.27
C ILE A 517 -54.90 4.97 14.89
N LYS A 518 -54.89 6.24 15.26
CA LYS A 518 -56.06 6.93 15.88
C LYS A 518 -56.71 6.13 17.02
N ARG A 519 -55.88 5.54 17.90
CA ARG A 519 -56.27 4.68 19.06
C ARG A 519 -56.85 3.31 18.68
N ARG A 520 -56.84 2.91 17.41
CA ARG A 520 -57.20 1.54 16.99
C ARG A 520 -55.90 0.74 16.78
N LYS A 521 -55.95 -0.51 17.22
CA LYS A 521 -54.89 -1.49 16.98
C LYS A 521 -55.22 -2.25 15.70
N LEU A 522 -54.38 -2.17 14.72
CA LEU A 522 -54.49 -2.84 13.43
C LEU A 522 -53.37 -3.87 13.34
N ARG A 523 -53.68 -5.13 13.24
CA ARG A 523 -52.72 -6.20 13.03
C ARG A 523 -52.30 -6.21 11.57
N VAL A 524 -51.02 -6.22 11.32
CA VAL A 524 -50.42 -6.14 9.98
C VAL A 524 -49.54 -7.34 9.80
N ALA A 525 -49.84 -8.17 8.81
CA ALA A 525 -48.98 -9.29 8.44
C ALA A 525 -47.71 -8.80 7.72
N ASN A 526 -47.90 -7.91 6.75
CA ASN A 526 -46.82 -7.24 6.03
C ASN A 526 -47.22 -5.79 5.77
N PHE A 527 -46.30 -4.85 6.06
CA PHE A 527 -46.49 -3.43 5.78
C PHE A 527 -45.20 -2.83 5.28
N GLU A 528 -45.19 -2.42 4.03
CA GLU A 528 -44.01 -1.91 3.32
C GLU A 528 -43.96 -0.38 3.31
N VAL A 529 -42.78 0.17 3.64
CA VAL A 529 -42.53 1.61 3.62
C VAL A 529 -41.38 1.87 2.62
N PRO A 530 -41.71 2.22 1.39
CA PRO A 530 -40.69 2.59 0.43
C PRO A 530 -40.19 4.02 0.69
N VAL A 531 -38.90 4.18 0.82
CA VAL A 531 -38.19 5.43 1.07
C VAL A 531 -37.13 5.61 0.01
N LYS A 532 -37.02 6.80 -0.56
CA LYS A 532 -35.97 7.14 -1.51
C LYS A 532 -35.01 8.14 -0.89
N VAL A 533 -33.73 7.87 -1.00
CA VAL A 533 -32.68 8.81 -0.60
C VAL A 533 -31.99 9.32 -1.84
N ARG A 534 -32.09 10.63 -2.07
CA ARG A 534 -31.59 11.32 -3.27
C ARG A 534 -30.81 12.56 -2.86
N GLY A 535 -30.03 13.11 -3.80
CA GLY A 535 -29.32 14.37 -3.60
C GLY A 535 -27.83 14.16 -3.31
N SER A 536 -27.18 15.18 -2.74
CA SER A 536 -25.75 15.11 -2.42
C SER A 536 -25.47 14.56 -1.03
N PHE A 537 -24.22 14.13 -0.79
CA PHE A 537 -23.78 13.74 0.55
C PHE A 537 -23.91 14.87 1.59
N ALA A 538 -23.80 16.12 1.13
CA ALA A 538 -23.94 17.30 2.00
C ALA A 538 -25.39 17.66 2.30
N ALA A 539 -26.33 17.27 1.44
CA ALA A 539 -27.76 17.60 1.56
C ALA A 539 -28.63 16.42 1.05
N PRO A 540 -28.64 15.28 1.76
CA PRO A 540 -29.47 14.14 1.39
C PRO A 540 -30.95 14.49 1.54
N LYS A 541 -31.75 14.15 0.53
CA LYS A 541 -33.21 14.32 0.52
C LYS A 541 -33.86 12.96 0.71
N VAL A 542 -34.67 12.84 1.74
CA VAL A 542 -35.42 11.63 2.04
C VAL A 542 -36.86 11.81 1.59
N GLU A 543 -37.29 11.02 0.63
CA GLU A 543 -38.62 11.05 0.04
C GLU A 543 -39.37 9.77 0.40
N VAL A 544 -40.52 9.90 1.05
CA VAL A 544 -41.41 8.79 1.36
C VAL A 544 -42.57 8.81 0.38
N ASN A 545 -42.88 7.68 -0.25
CA ASN A 545 -44.03 7.58 -1.13
C ASN A 545 -45.36 7.53 -0.33
N ASN A 546 -45.86 8.71 0.01
CA ASN A 546 -47.08 8.86 0.81
C ASN A 546 -48.29 8.19 0.16
N LYS A 547 -48.40 8.16 -1.18
CA LYS A 547 -49.51 7.53 -1.89
C LYS A 547 -49.50 6.00 -1.71
N ALA A 548 -48.32 5.38 -1.88
CA ALA A 548 -48.17 3.94 -1.65
C ALA A 548 -48.51 3.57 -0.17
N LEU A 549 -48.09 4.43 0.75
CA LEU A 549 -48.38 4.26 2.19
C LEU A 549 -49.87 4.38 2.50
N GLU A 550 -50.60 5.35 1.90
CA GLU A 550 -52.05 5.49 2.03
C GLU A 550 -52.80 4.31 1.44
N ASP A 551 -52.39 3.80 0.30
CA ASP A 551 -53.04 2.66 -0.35
C ASP A 551 -52.84 1.37 0.47
N GLN A 552 -51.67 1.15 1.05
CA GLN A 552 -51.42 0.05 1.98
C GLN A 552 -52.24 0.20 3.27
N LEU A 553 -52.29 1.40 3.86
CA LEU A 553 -53.11 1.64 5.07
C LEU A 553 -54.60 1.41 4.82
N LYS A 554 -55.12 1.78 3.64
CA LYS A 554 -56.51 1.47 3.24
C LYS A 554 -56.73 -0.03 3.14
N GLY A 555 -55.82 -0.77 2.49
CA GLY A 555 -55.88 -2.22 2.38
C GLY A 555 -55.88 -2.93 3.74
N VAL A 556 -55.01 -2.47 4.65
CA VAL A 556 -54.94 -2.99 6.02
C VAL A 556 -56.26 -2.69 6.79
N ALA A 557 -56.79 -1.47 6.66
CA ALA A 557 -58.03 -1.08 7.29
C ALA A 557 -59.25 -1.87 6.75
N GLU A 558 -59.30 -2.11 5.44
CA GLU A 558 -60.33 -2.93 4.80
C GLU A 558 -60.25 -4.40 5.24
N ASN A 559 -59.08 -4.98 5.33
CA ASN A 559 -58.87 -6.35 5.80
C ASN A 559 -59.27 -6.48 7.28
N ALA A 560 -58.89 -5.52 8.13
CA ALA A 560 -59.29 -5.51 9.54
C ALA A 560 -60.82 -5.40 9.73
N LEU A 561 -61.49 -4.61 8.87
CA LEU A 561 -62.97 -4.54 8.87
C LEU A 561 -63.61 -5.84 8.40
N LYS A 562 -63.05 -6.53 7.43
CA LYS A 562 -63.48 -7.85 6.97
C LYS A 562 -63.32 -8.91 8.05
N ASP A 563 -62.18 -8.92 8.75
CA ASP A 563 -61.91 -9.86 9.85
C ASP A 563 -62.79 -9.59 11.05
N GLU A 564 -63.06 -8.32 11.39
CA GLU A 564 -64.01 -7.96 12.45
C GLU A 564 -65.44 -8.37 12.09
N ALA A 565 -65.83 -8.19 10.82
CA ALA A 565 -67.12 -8.64 10.33
C ALA A 565 -67.24 -10.18 10.35
N LYS A 566 -66.19 -10.90 9.99
CA LYS A 566 -66.10 -12.36 10.00
C LYS A 566 -66.17 -12.91 11.42
N SER A 567 -65.41 -12.33 12.35
CA SER A 567 -65.44 -12.67 13.77
C SER A 567 -66.86 -12.45 14.40
N ARG A 568 -67.48 -11.32 14.09
CA ARG A 568 -68.91 -11.07 14.55
C ARG A 568 -69.92 -12.05 13.98
N VAL A 569 -69.69 -12.51 12.74
CA VAL A 569 -70.54 -13.56 12.14
C VAL A 569 -70.26 -14.91 12.78
N GLU A 570 -69.01 -15.27 13.02
CA GLU A 570 -68.62 -16.49 13.70
C GLU A 570 -69.12 -16.54 15.16
N ASP A 571 -68.99 -15.43 15.88
CA ASP A 571 -69.54 -15.32 17.24
C ASP A 571 -71.10 -15.44 17.30
N LYS A 572 -71.77 -14.83 16.31
CA LYS A 572 -73.21 -15.00 16.13
C LYS A 572 -73.62 -16.45 15.80
N ILE A 573 -72.80 -17.11 14.96
CA ILE A 573 -73.01 -18.51 14.59
C ILE A 573 -72.76 -19.40 15.83
N ARG A 574 -71.66 -19.16 16.56
CA ARG A 574 -71.33 -19.88 17.80
C ARG A 574 -72.36 -19.70 18.89
N SER A 575 -72.88 -18.48 19.13
CA SER A 575 -73.92 -18.22 20.10
C SER A 575 -75.25 -18.92 19.70
N LYS A 576 -75.63 -18.83 18.41
CA LYS A 576 -76.80 -19.52 17.90
C LYS A 576 -76.69 -21.05 17.92
N LEU A 577 -75.54 -21.62 17.68
CA LEU A 577 -75.26 -23.05 17.80
C LEU A 577 -75.23 -23.49 19.27
N GLY A 578 -74.60 -22.68 20.13
CA GLY A 578 -74.65 -22.93 21.60
C GLY A 578 -76.02 -22.90 22.18
N ASP A 579 -76.89 -22.00 21.77
CA ASP A 579 -78.33 -21.93 22.22
C ASP A 579 -79.19 -23.08 21.66
N ARG A 580 -78.90 -23.51 20.40
CA ARG A 580 -79.53 -24.70 19.83
C ARG A 580 -79.10 -26.01 20.51
N LEU A 581 -77.82 -26.14 20.86
CA LEU A 581 -77.28 -27.30 21.58
C LEU A 581 -77.85 -27.37 23.04
N LYS A 582 -77.99 -26.23 23.69
CA LYS A 582 -78.68 -26.17 25.03
C LYS A 582 -80.14 -26.49 24.97
N GLY A 583 -80.83 -26.21 23.84
CA GLY A 583 -82.26 -26.60 23.64
C GLY A 583 -82.46 -28.05 23.25
N LEU A 584 -81.39 -28.79 22.85
CA LEU A 584 -81.48 -30.24 22.55
C LEU A 584 -81.10 -31.15 23.74
N ILE A 585 -80.57 -30.57 24.81
CA ILE A 585 -80.17 -31.28 26.05
C ILE A 585 -81.23 -31.09 27.20
N LYS A 586 -82.32 -30.40 26.92
CA LYS A 586 -83.55 -30.41 27.74
C LYS A 586 -84.58 -31.29 27.05
#